data_e45ba40bd4051d8f5d4f5e4bb3f81149
#
_entry.id   e45ba40bd4051d8f5d4f5e4bb3f81149
#
_cell.length_a   1.000
_cell.length_b   1.000
_cell.length_c   1.000
_cell.angle_alpha   90.00
_cell.angle_beta   90.00
_cell.angle_gamma   90.00
#
_symmetry.space_group_name_H-M   'P 1'
#
loop_
_entity.id
_entity.type
_entity.pdbx_description
1 polymer ?
#
loop_
_entity_poly.entity_id
_entity_poly.type
_entity_poly.pdbx_seq_one_letter_code
_entity_poly.pdbx_strand_id
1 'polypeptide(L)'
;SLSKELRESLEYRLQEGRWPTTAICTATLELGIDISDVASIAQVEHPITVASLRQRLGRAGRRDHNAILRVFLPEGSTSTKRTELFEDTVLTVAMIELLLERWYEPPLEHEYAFSTMLQQCLSVIASFGSVSAKALYDLLCKTGPFNLCSVKVFMAFLKSLGEKDLIVQLNDGTLALGLEGEKLLSDWSF
;
A
#
# COMPACT_ATOMS: atom_id res chain seq x y z
N SER A 1 -1.37 -7.70 -15.67
CA SER A 1 -2.54 -7.21 -14.92
C SER A 1 -3.80 -7.71 -15.60
N LEU A 2 -4.72 -8.30 -14.85
CA LEU A 2 -6.05 -8.66 -15.35
C LEU A 2 -6.76 -7.39 -15.84
N SER A 3 -7.51 -7.48 -16.97
CA SER A 3 -8.36 -6.38 -17.39
C SER A 3 -9.39 -6.05 -16.30
N LYS A 4 -9.82 -4.80 -16.21
CA LYS A 4 -10.81 -4.33 -15.22
C LYS A 4 -12.06 -5.21 -15.24
N GLU A 5 -12.55 -5.54 -16.43
CA GLU A 5 -13.76 -6.36 -16.65
C GLU A 5 -13.61 -7.79 -16.09
N LEU A 6 -12.47 -8.43 -16.29
CA LEU A 6 -12.21 -9.76 -15.74
C LEU A 6 -12.14 -9.74 -14.22
N ARG A 7 -11.58 -8.69 -13.65
CA ARG A 7 -11.52 -8.50 -12.20
C ARG A 7 -12.93 -8.34 -11.61
N GLU A 8 -13.73 -7.44 -12.17
CA GLU A 8 -15.12 -7.20 -11.73
C GLU A 8 -15.98 -8.47 -11.86
N SER A 9 -15.83 -9.22 -12.95
CA SER A 9 -16.53 -10.50 -13.14
C SER A 9 -16.13 -11.54 -12.10
N LEU A 10 -14.84 -11.64 -11.75
CA LEU A 10 -14.35 -12.55 -10.72
C LEU A 10 -14.87 -12.16 -9.32
N GLU A 11 -14.81 -10.86 -9.00
CA GLU A 11 -15.33 -10.32 -7.75
C GLU A 11 -16.81 -10.64 -7.57
N TYR A 12 -17.61 -10.39 -8.62
CA TYR A 12 -19.02 -10.71 -8.62
C TYR A 12 -19.31 -12.20 -8.39
N ARG A 13 -18.58 -13.09 -9.06
CA ARG A 13 -18.73 -14.55 -8.87
C ARG A 13 -18.36 -15.02 -7.47
N LEU A 14 -17.33 -14.42 -6.87
CA LEU A 14 -16.91 -14.72 -5.50
C LEU A 14 -17.92 -14.19 -4.47
N GLN A 15 -18.56 -13.04 -4.76
CA GLN A 15 -19.60 -12.45 -3.89
C GLN A 15 -20.92 -13.23 -3.94
N GLU A 16 -21.34 -13.67 -5.12
CA GLU A 16 -22.61 -14.42 -5.25
C GLU A 16 -22.58 -15.78 -4.54
N GLY A 17 -21.41 -16.44 -4.50
CA GLY A 17 -21.28 -17.73 -3.82
C GLY A 17 -22.13 -18.88 -4.37
N ARG A 18 -22.74 -18.71 -5.57
CA ARG A 18 -23.65 -19.73 -6.15
C ARG A 18 -22.93 -21.00 -6.60
N TRP A 19 -21.68 -20.86 -6.98
CA TRP A 19 -20.88 -21.95 -7.50
C TRP A 19 -19.53 -22.03 -6.77
N PRO A 20 -19.02 -23.25 -6.48
CA PRO A 20 -17.66 -23.40 -5.98
C PRO A 20 -16.68 -22.71 -6.94
N THR A 21 -16.03 -21.66 -6.47
CA THR A 21 -15.16 -20.83 -7.29
C THR A 21 -13.77 -20.78 -6.66
N THR A 22 -12.75 -21.05 -7.46
CA THR A 22 -11.34 -20.84 -7.07
C THR A 22 -10.76 -19.71 -7.88
N ALA A 23 -10.23 -18.71 -7.21
CA ALA A 23 -9.52 -17.60 -7.83
C ALA A 23 -8.00 -17.79 -7.71
N ILE A 24 -7.30 -17.70 -8.83
CA ILE A 24 -5.83 -17.67 -8.87
C ILE A 24 -5.42 -16.22 -9.12
N CYS A 25 -4.68 -15.64 -8.19
CA CYS A 25 -4.29 -14.23 -8.26
C CYS A 25 -2.92 -13.99 -7.62
N THR A 26 -2.35 -12.84 -7.90
CA THR A 26 -1.23 -12.28 -7.16
C THR A 26 -1.77 -11.47 -5.95
N ALA A 27 -1.06 -10.44 -5.50
CA ALA A 27 -1.51 -9.57 -4.40
C ALA A 27 -2.81 -8.77 -4.68
N THR A 28 -3.40 -8.88 -5.88
CA THR A 28 -4.58 -8.09 -6.28
C THR A 28 -5.83 -8.32 -5.44
N LEU A 29 -5.96 -9.47 -4.80
CA LEU A 29 -7.08 -9.79 -3.92
C LEU A 29 -6.78 -9.57 -2.42
N GLU A 30 -5.60 -9.03 -2.08
CA GLU A 30 -5.25 -8.72 -0.69
C GLU A 30 -6.02 -7.52 -0.13
N LEU A 31 -6.19 -6.48 -0.93
CA LEU A 31 -6.73 -5.19 -0.50
C LEU A 31 -8.00 -4.79 -1.26
N GLY A 32 -8.91 -4.17 -0.55
CA GLY A 32 -10.00 -3.39 -1.13
C GLY A 32 -11.16 -4.17 -1.76
N ILE A 33 -11.21 -5.50 -1.63
CA ILE A 33 -12.30 -6.29 -2.19
C ILE A 33 -13.15 -6.86 -1.05
N ASP A 34 -14.44 -6.60 -1.12
CA ASP A 34 -15.40 -7.27 -0.24
C ASP A 34 -15.77 -8.63 -0.81
N ILE A 35 -14.90 -9.61 -0.59
CA ILE A 35 -15.16 -11.01 -0.92
C ILE A 35 -15.80 -11.63 0.31
N SER A 36 -17.05 -12.01 0.19
CA SER A 36 -17.74 -12.75 1.22
C SER A 36 -17.39 -14.24 1.13
N ASP A 37 -17.01 -14.83 2.25
CA ASP A 37 -17.02 -16.26 2.49
C ASP A 37 -16.04 -17.12 1.67
N VAL A 38 -14.76 -16.73 1.64
CA VAL A 38 -13.71 -17.62 1.14
C VAL A 38 -13.45 -18.70 2.19
N ALA A 39 -13.69 -19.95 1.84
CA ALA A 39 -13.55 -21.09 2.76
C ALA A 39 -12.08 -21.32 3.15
N SER A 40 -11.14 -21.19 2.21
CA SER A 40 -9.71 -21.35 2.48
C SER A 40 -8.85 -20.60 1.49
N ILE A 41 -7.64 -20.26 1.91
CA ILE A 41 -6.63 -19.62 1.09
C ILE A 41 -5.46 -20.60 0.91
N ALA A 42 -5.02 -20.76 -0.33
CA ALA A 42 -3.80 -21.45 -0.67
C ALA A 42 -2.76 -20.42 -1.12
N GLN A 43 -1.64 -20.36 -0.44
CA GLN A 43 -0.50 -19.53 -0.80
C GLN A 43 0.61 -20.38 -1.35
N VAL A 44 1.12 -20.03 -2.52
CA VAL A 44 2.33 -20.62 -3.11
C VAL A 44 3.50 -19.72 -2.78
N GLU A 45 4.61 -20.30 -2.38
CA GLU A 45 5.83 -19.65 -1.86
C GLU A 45 5.65 -19.03 -0.46
N HIS A 46 6.77 -18.68 0.17
CA HIS A 46 6.78 -18.07 1.50
C HIS A 46 6.12 -16.67 1.47
N PRO A 47 5.45 -16.26 2.54
CA PRO A 47 4.92 -14.90 2.65
C PRO A 47 6.07 -13.89 2.71
N ILE A 48 5.86 -12.69 2.17
CA ILE A 48 6.87 -11.63 2.19
C ILE A 48 6.90 -10.93 3.56
N THR A 49 5.72 -10.75 4.17
CA THR A 49 5.55 -10.08 5.46
C THR A 49 4.46 -10.75 6.29
N VAL A 50 4.53 -10.63 7.61
CA VAL A 50 3.49 -11.10 8.53
C VAL A 50 2.20 -10.31 8.32
N ALA A 51 2.31 -9.02 8.04
CA ALA A 51 1.16 -8.16 7.73
C ALA A 51 0.41 -8.65 6.48
N SER A 52 1.13 -9.03 5.39
CA SER A 52 0.48 -9.58 4.19
C SER A 52 -0.19 -10.93 4.46
N LEU A 53 0.45 -11.78 5.27
CA LEU A 53 -0.14 -13.04 5.70
C LEU A 53 -1.45 -12.82 6.46
N ARG A 54 -1.49 -11.84 7.36
CA ARG A 54 -2.70 -11.43 8.08
C ARG A 54 -3.78 -10.91 7.17
N GLN A 55 -3.42 -10.07 6.20
CA GLN A 55 -4.38 -9.52 5.23
C GLN A 55 -5.03 -10.61 4.39
N ARG A 56 -4.24 -11.58 3.92
CA ARG A 56 -4.74 -12.76 3.20
C ARG A 56 -5.65 -13.61 4.09
N LEU A 57 -5.19 -13.96 5.29
CA LEU A 57 -5.99 -14.75 6.24
C LEU A 57 -7.32 -14.05 6.57
N GLY A 58 -7.32 -12.71 6.64
CA GLY A 58 -8.54 -11.91 6.85
C GLY A 58 -9.57 -11.99 5.73
N ARG A 59 -9.26 -12.64 4.60
CA ARG A 59 -10.23 -12.93 3.50
C ARG A 59 -10.95 -14.25 3.70
N ALA A 60 -10.46 -15.14 4.59
CA ALA A 60 -11.09 -16.41 4.90
C ALA A 60 -11.79 -16.37 6.26
N GLY A 61 -12.72 -17.31 6.48
CA GLY A 61 -13.33 -17.53 7.79
C GLY A 61 -14.31 -16.45 8.25
N ARG A 62 -14.93 -15.71 7.35
CA ARG A 62 -16.04 -14.82 7.69
C ARG A 62 -17.31 -15.63 7.96
N ARG A 63 -18.16 -15.19 8.90
CA ARG A 63 -19.45 -15.82 9.25
C ARG A 63 -19.33 -17.23 9.86
N ASP A 64 -18.75 -17.34 11.06
CA ASP A 64 -18.73 -18.55 11.90
C ASP A 64 -17.83 -19.70 11.46
N HIS A 65 -17.03 -19.55 10.42
CA HIS A 65 -16.04 -20.54 10.00
C HIS A 65 -14.62 -20.13 10.36
N ASN A 66 -13.80 -21.09 10.77
CA ASN A 66 -12.39 -20.86 11.02
C ASN A 66 -11.67 -20.52 9.71
N ALA A 67 -10.85 -19.47 9.75
CA ALA A 67 -10.01 -19.14 8.62
C ALA A 67 -8.96 -20.23 8.40
N ILE A 68 -8.88 -20.76 7.19
CA ILE A 68 -7.93 -21.79 6.82
C ILE A 68 -6.93 -21.20 5.83
N LEU A 69 -5.65 -21.23 6.19
CA LEU A 69 -4.55 -20.88 5.31
C LEU A 69 -3.66 -22.10 5.10
N ARG A 70 -3.34 -22.42 3.86
CA ARG A 70 -2.38 -23.45 3.47
C ARG A 70 -1.25 -22.80 2.70
N VAL A 71 -0.02 -23.03 3.13
CA VAL A 71 1.18 -22.54 2.43
C VAL A 71 1.85 -23.73 1.74
N PHE A 72 2.10 -23.58 0.45
CA PHE A 72 2.78 -24.57 -0.38
C PHE A 72 4.15 -24.00 -0.75
N LEU A 73 5.19 -24.62 -0.24
CA LEU A 73 6.56 -24.26 -0.51
C LEU A 73 7.12 -25.17 -1.59
N PRO A 74 7.47 -24.65 -2.79
CA PRO A 74 8.12 -25.45 -3.80
C PRO A 74 9.57 -25.71 -3.38
N GLU A 75 9.85 -26.89 -2.90
CA GLU A 75 11.21 -27.36 -2.63
C GLU A 75 11.87 -27.69 -3.98
N GLY A 76 12.73 -26.81 -4.45
CA GLY A 76 13.40 -26.98 -5.73
C GLY A 76 14.46 -28.07 -5.68
N SER A 77 14.57 -28.84 -6.76
CA SER A 77 15.60 -29.87 -6.96
C SER A 77 17.01 -29.30 -7.28
N THR A 78 17.17 -27.99 -7.33
CA THR A 78 18.45 -27.33 -7.58
C THR A 78 19.17 -27.12 -6.26
N SER A 79 20.25 -27.86 -6.07
CA SER A 79 21.15 -27.83 -4.91
C SER A 79 21.89 -26.49 -4.79
N THR A 80 21.18 -25.47 -4.35
CA THR A 80 21.83 -24.30 -3.76
C THR A 80 21.90 -24.53 -2.24
N LYS A 81 22.96 -24.03 -1.59
CA LYS A 81 23.09 -24.10 -0.12
C LYS A 81 21.83 -23.62 0.62
N ARG A 82 21.07 -22.76 -0.01
CA ARG A 82 19.80 -22.20 0.47
C ARG A 82 18.68 -23.24 0.55
N THR A 83 18.57 -24.09 -0.47
CA THR A 83 17.58 -25.18 -0.51
C THR A 83 17.92 -26.31 0.48
N GLU A 84 19.20 -26.54 0.77
CA GLU A 84 19.61 -27.55 1.75
C GLU A 84 19.22 -27.20 3.20
N LEU A 85 19.08 -25.90 3.50
CA LEU A 85 18.71 -25.41 4.84
C LEU A 85 17.20 -25.21 5.02
N PHE A 86 16.36 -25.51 4.03
CA PHE A 86 14.91 -25.30 4.07
C PHE A 86 14.54 -23.88 4.52
N GLU A 87 15.27 -22.88 4.01
CA GLU A 87 15.20 -21.48 4.47
C GLU A 87 13.79 -20.93 4.36
N ASP A 88 13.10 -21.20 3.25
CA ASP A 88 11.71 -20.76 3.02
C ASP A 88 10.73 -21.41 4.00
N THR A 89 10.97 -22.67 4.38
CA THR A 89 10.18 -23.35 5.40
C THR A 89 10.40 -22.72 6.78
N VAL A 90 11.64 -22.46 7.15
CA VAL A 90 11.97 -21.82 8.45
C VAL A 90 11.35 -20.42 8.52
N LEU A 91 11.50 -19.62 7.47
CA LEU A 91 10.89 -18.28 7.39
C LEU A 91 9.37 -18.34 7.49
N THR A 92 8.74 -19.27 6.79
CA THR A 92 7.28 -19.42 6.82
C THR A 92 6.78 -19.79 8.22
N VAL A 93 7.46 -20.74 8.88
CA VAL A 93 7.10 -21.13 10.26
C VAL A 93 7.26 -19.96 11.22
N ALA A 94 8.39 -19.24 11.14
CA ALA A 94 8.62 -18.05 11.96
C ALA A 94 7.55 -16.97 11.75
N MET A 95 7.15 -16.71 10.51
CA MET A 95 6.09 -15.74 10.21
C MET A 95 4.72 -16.20 10.73
N ILE A 96 4.41 -17.49 10.70
CA ILE A 96 3.19 -18.03 11.29
C ILE A 96 3.21 -17.87 12.80
N GLU A 97 4.32 -18.15 13.47
CA GLU A 97 4.47 -17.96 14.91
C GLU A 97 4.28 -16.48 15.30
N LEU A 98 4.95 -15.56 14.60
CA LEU A 98 4.78 -14.12 14.78
C LEU A 98 3.32 -13.67 14.57
N LEU A 99 2.63 -14.23 13.56
CA LEU A 99 1.21 -13.95 13.34
C LEU A 99 0.35 -14.40 14.53
N LEU A 100 0.63 -15.58 15.11
CA LEU A 100 -0.09 -16.10 16.27
C LEU A 100 0.17 -15.25 17.52
N GLU A 101 1.37 -14.71 17.67
CA GLU A 101 1.74 -13.75 18.70
C GLU A 101 1.17 -12.34 18.46
N ARG A 102 0.47 -12.12 17.32
CA ARG A 102 -0.06 -10.83 16.87
C ARG A 102 1.01 -9.76 16.66
N TRP A 103 2.23 -10.19 16.34
CA TRP A 103 3.29 -9.29 15.92
C TRP A 103 3.16 -8.97 14.43
N TYR A 104 3.41 -7.73 14.08
CA TYR A 104 3.43 -7.25 12.70
C TYR A 104 4.63 -6.32 12.51
N GLU A 105 5.10 -6.22 11.28
CA GLU A 105 6.14 -5.28 10.94
C GLU A 105 5.71 -3.86 11.33
N PRO A 106 6.52 -3.14 12.11
CA PRO A 106 6.24 -1.75 12.44
C PRO A 106 6.32 -0.88 11.18
N PRO A 107 5.60 0.25 11.12
CA PRO A 107 5.76 1.21 10.05
C PRO A 107 7.21 1.73 10.03
N LEU A 108 7.72 2.06 8.84
CA LEU A 108 9.05 2.63 8.68
C LEU A 108 9.05 4.07 9.25
N GLU A 109 9.47 4.21 10.49
CA GLU A 109 9.40 5.48 11.25
C GLU A 109 10.39 6.56 10.76
N HIS A 110 11.36 6.19 9.94
CA HIS A 110 12.49 7.07 9.58
C HIS A 110 12.47 7.56 8.13
N GLU A 111 11.46 7.25 7.36
CA GLU A 111 11.35 7.72 5.99
C GLU A 111 10.49 8.98 5.89
N TYR A 112 11.00 9.99 5.19
CA TYR A 112 10.25 11.23 4.94
C TYR A 112 9.02 11.04 4.05
N ALA A 113 8.85 9.88 3.40
CA ALA A 113 7.76 9.56 2.46
C ALA A 113 7.49 10.72 1.48
N PHE A 114 8.53 11.24 0.82
CA PHE A 114 8.43 12.43 -0.04
C PHE A 114 7.41 12.30 -1.17
N SER A 115 7.19 11.10 -1.71
CA SER A 115 6.17 10.87 -2.73
C SER A 115 4.76 11.10 -2.18
N THR A 116 4.48 10.61 -0.97
CA THR A 116 3.21 10.87 -0.28
C THR A 116 3.07 12.33 0.11
N MET A 117 4.16 12.96 0.58
CA MET A 117 4.17 14.39 0.92
C MET A 117 3.91 15.25 -0.31
N LEU A 118 4.48 14.91 -1.47
CA LEU A 118 4.19 15.58 -2.76
C LEU A 118 2.69 15.53 -3.05
N GLN A 119 2.11 14.33 -3.04
CA GLN A 119 0.69 14.14 -3.31
C GLN A 119 -0.18 14.97 -2.36
N GLN A 120 0.12 14.97 -1.08
CA GLN A 120 -0.62 15.75 -0.09
C GLN A 120 -0.43 17.27 -0.29
N CYS A 121 0.78 17.75 -0.60
CA CYS A 121 1.03 19.16 -0.92
C CYS A 121 0.18 19.62 -2.11
N LEU A 122 0.22 18.90 -3.22
CA LEU A 122 -0.55 19.24 -4.42
C LEU A 122 -2.06 19.17 -4.15
N SER A 123 -2.53 18.18 -3.42
CA SER A 123 -3.94 18.03 -3.04
C SER A 123 -4.44 19.20 -2.17
N VAL A 124 -3.65 19.63 -1.18
CA VAL A 124 -3.99 20.78 -0.34
C VAL A 124 -4.03 22.06 -1.17
N ILE A 125 -3.01 22.31 -2.00
CA ILE A 125 -2.98 23.49 -2.87
C ILE A 125 -4.17 23.49 -3.82
N ALA A 126 -4.50 22.36 -4.45
CA ALA A 126 -5.66 22.24 -5.34
C ALA A 126 -6.98 22.53 -4.62
N SER A 127 -7.13 22.07 -3.38
CA SER A 127 -8.36 22.26 -2.58
C SER A 127 -8.60 23.72 -2.19
N PHE A 128 -7.52 24.49 -1.94
CA PHE A 128 -7.62 25.87 -1.50
C PHE A 128 -7.31 26.91 -2.60
N GLY A 129 -6.89 26.47 -3.78
CA GLY A 129 -6.43 27.31 -4.89
C GLY A 129 -5.03 27.86 -4.67
N SER A 130 -4.72 28.39 -3.49
CA SER A 130 -3.38 28.80 -3.07
C SER A 130 -3.22 28.71 -1.56
N VAL A 131 -2.00 28.42 -1.10
CA VAL A 131 -1.69 28.24 0.33
C VAL A 131 -0.31 28.80 0.65
N SER A 132 -0.12 29.45 1.79
CA SER A 132 1.20 29.87 2.22
C SER A 132 2.08 28.67 2.61
N ALA A 133 3.39 28.75 2.34
CA ALA A 133 4.34 27.70 2.72
C ALA A 133 4.29 27.38 4.23
N LYS A 134 4.02 28.38 5.07
CA LYS A 134 3.86 28.22 6.52
C LYS A 134 2.62 27.40 6.86
N ALA A 135 1.47 27.72 6.27
CA ALA A 135 0.21 27.00 6.52
C ALA A 135 0.33 25.54 6.04
N LEU A 136 0.97 25.32 4.90
CA LEU A 136 1.23 23.99 4.36
C LEU A 136 2.13 23.17 5.30
N TYR A 137 3.21 23.79 5.82
CA TYR A 137 4.09 23.14 6.81
C TYR A 137 3.35 22.83 8.12
N ASP A 138 2.60 23.79 8.64
CA ASP A 138 1.85 23.60 9.89
C ASP A 138 0.83 22.45 9.74
N LEU A 139 0.14 22.35 8.61
CA LEU A 139 -0.83 21.32 8.33
C LEU A 139 -0.17 19.94 8.15
N LEU A 140 0.87 19.84 7.35
CA LEU A 140 1.46 18.55 6.95
C LEU A 140 2.51 18.02 7.93
N CYS A 141 3.31 18.92 8.51
CA CYS A 141 4.46 18.55 9.33
C CYS A 141 4.26 18.76 10.83
N LYS A 142 3.45 19.74 11.28
CA LYS A 142 3.20 19.91 12.72
C LYS A 142 2.00 19.11 13.21
N THR A 143 0.88 19.17 12.50
CA THR A 143 -0.37 18.47 12.87
C THR A 143 -0.60 17.21 12.06
N GLY A 144 0.04 17.09 10.91
CA GLY A 144 -0.07 15.96 9.99
C GLY A 144 0.98 14.87 10.21
N PRO A 145 1.01 13.89 9.30
CA PRO A 145 1.82 12.68 9.45
C PRO A 145 3.32 12.87 9.21
N PHE A 146 3.76 14.04 8.68
CA PHE A 146 5.16 14.28 8.33
C PHE A 146 5.93 15.01 9.44
N ASN A 147 5.69 14.67 10.69
CA ASN A 147 6.26 15.33 11.87
C ASN A 147 7.79 15.21 12.00
N LEU A 148 8.40 14.25 11.32
CA LEU A 148 9.86 14.11 11.24
C LEU A 148 10.50 15.12 10.29
N CYS A 149 9.70 15.75 9.40
CA CYS A 149 10.19 16.70 8.42
C CYS A 149 10.47 18.06 9.05
N SER A 150 11.74 18.42 9.17
CA SER A 150 12.13 19.75 9.67
C SER A 150 11.77 20.85 8.67
N VAL A 151 11.62 22.10 9.14
CA VAL A 151 11.37 23.27 8.28
C VAL A 151 12.40 23.37 7.16
N LYS A 152 13.68 23.13 7.47
CA LYS A 152 14.76 23.19 6.47
C LYS A 152 14.56 22.17 5.35
N VAL A 153 14.21 20.93 5.70
CA VAL A 153 13.96 19.86 4.72
C VAL A 153 12.71 20.18 3.90
N PHE A 154 11.64 20.65 4.56
CA PHE A 154 10.41 21.02 3.88
C PHE A 154 10.60 22.17 2.88
N MET A 155 11.35 23.20 3.25
CA MET A 155 11.66 24.32 2.34
C MET A 155 12.50 23.89 1.13
N ALA A 156 13.48 22.99 1.34
CA ALA A 156 14.25 22.40 0.24
C ALA A 156 13.34 21.56 -0.68
N PHE A 157 12.40 20.82 -0.10
CA PHE A 157 11.40 20.06 -0.83
C PHE A 157 10.50 20.98 -1.69
N LEU A 158 9.92 22.03 -1.12
CA LEU A 158 9.10 23.01 -1.87
C LEU A 158 9.90 23.67 -3.00
N LYS A 159 11.17 24.01 -2.76
CA LYS A 159 12.05 24.57 -3.79
C LYS A 159 12.20 23.57 -4.96
N SER A 160 12.44 22.29 -4.68
CA SER A 160 12.52 21.25 -5.71
C SER A 160 11.22 21.09 -6.49
N LEU A 161 10.04 21.29 -5.86
CA LEU A 161 8.76 21.27 -6.56
C LEU A 161 8.61 22.48 -7.49
N GLY A 162 9.07 23.66 -7.07
CA GLY A 162 9.08 24.88 -7.90
C GLY A 162 9.99 24.72 -9.12
N GLU A 163 11.20 24.15 -8.94
CA GLU A 163 12.14 23.89 -10.04
C GLU A 163 11.58 22.95 -11.12
N LYS A 164 10.61 22.12 -10.75
CA LYS A 164 9.92 21.18 -11.65
C LYS A 164 8.57 21.68 -12.17
N ASP A 165 8.22 22.95 -11.91
CA ASP A 165 6.93 23.55 -12.26
C ASP A 165 5.70 22.78 -11.72
N LEU A 166 5.89 22.07 -10.59
CA LEU A 166 4.79 21.42 -9.89
C LEU A 166 4.01 22.42 -9.03
N ILE A 167 4.68 23.42 -8.50
CA ILE A 167 4.11 24.57 -7.79
C ILE A 167 4.76 25.86 -8.25
N VAL A 168 4.03 26.96 -8.14
CA VAL A 168 4.51 28.31 -8.44
C VAL A 168 4.23 29.24 -7.26
N GLN A 169 5.10 30.20 -7.01
CA GLN A 169 4.86 31.24 -6.00
C GLN A 169 4.17 32.44 -6.65
N LEU A 170 3.04 32.84 -6.08
CA LEU A 170 2.29 34.02 -6.50
C LEU A 170 2.89 35.31 -5.91
N ASN A 171 2.44 36.45 -6.42
CA ASN A 171 2.91 37.78 -6.00
C ASN A 171 2.66 38.09 -4.52
N ASP A 172 1.64 37.48 -3.92
CA ASP A 172 1.30 37.58 -2.50
C ASP A 172 2.12 36.65 -1.59
N GLY A 173 3.03 35.88 -2.19
CA GLY A 173 3.88 34.91 -1.50
C GLY A 173 3.23 33.53 -1.24
N THR A 174 1.97 33.32 -1.64
CA THR A 174 1.31 32.01 -1.57
C THR A 174 1.80 31.10 -2.70
N LEU A 175 1.58 29.79 -2.52
CA LEU A 175 1.93 28.74 -3.47
C LEU A 175 0.66 28.27 -4.16
N ALA A 176 0.69 28.20 -5.47
CA ALA A 176 -0.36 27.63 -6.32
C ALA A 176 0.20 26.46 -7.13
N LEU A 177 -0.66 25.70 -7.81
CA LEU A 177 -0.20 24.67 -8.75
C LEU A 177 0.51 25.30 -9.93
N GLY A 178 1.62 24.69 -10.35
CA GLY A 178 2.23 24.94 -11.65
C GLY A 178 1.62 24.09 -12.75
N LEU A 179 1.99 24.34 -14.01
CA LEU A 179 1.44 23.61 -15.16
C LEU A 179 1.65 22.10 -15.06
N GLU A 180 2.83 21.66 -14.62
CA GLU A 180 3.12 20.24 -14.45
C GLU A 180 2.39 19.66 -13.23
N GLY A 181 2.12 20.45 -12.20
CA GLY A 181 1.30 20.06 -11.05
C GLY A 181 -0.16 19.83 -11.42
N GLU A 182 -0.75 20.72 -12.23
CA GLU A 182 -2.11 20.56 -12.75
C GLU A 182 -2.26 19.31 -13.63
N LYS A 183 -1.30 19.05 -14.52
CA LYS A 183 -1.28 17.84 -15.35
C LYS A 183 -1.21 16.58 -14.48
N LEU A 184 -0.30 16.56 -13.50
CA LEU A 184 -0.13 15.41 -12.61
C LEU A 184 -1.42 15.08 -11.85
N LEU A 185 -2.15 16.09 -11.40
CA LEU A 185 -3.43 15.90 -10.71
C LEU A 185 -4.56 15.47 -11.65
N SER A 186 -4.57 15.95 -12.92
CA SER A 186 -5.57 15.55 -13.91
C SER A 186 -5.37 14.10 -14.37
N ASP A 187 -4.12 13.65 -14.51
CA ASP A 187 -3.79 12.28 -14.88
C ASP A 187 -4.06 11.28 -13.73
N TRP A 188 -3.99 11.75 -12.50
CA TRP A 188 -4.34 10.99 -11.29
C TRP A 188 -5.79 11.30 -10.89
N SER A 189 -6.73 11.02 -11.77
CA SER A 189 -8.14 11.05 -11.38
C SER A 189 -8.40 10.05 -10.26
N PHE A 190 -8.48 10.57 -9.07
CA PHE A 190 -8.90 9.87 -7.85
C PHE A 190 -10.40 9.56 -7.89
#